data_2705f41354500fb91649a2d3f6ff5a94
#
_entry.id   2705f41354500fb91649a2d3f6ff5a94
#
_cell.length_a   1.000
_cell.length_b   1.000
_cell.length_c   1.000
_cell.angle_alpha   90.00
_cell.angle_beta   90.00
_cell.angle_gamma   90.00
#
_symmetry.space_group_name_H-M   'P 1'
#
loop_
_entity.id
_entity.type
_entity.pdbx_description
1 polymer ?
#
loop_
_entity_poly.entity_id
_entity_poly.type
_entity_poly.pdbx_seq_one_letter_code
_entity_poly.pdbx_strand_id
1 'polypeptide(L)'
;MKNFAEQTGVHDTARQAAIDRIAKLMTDSDIHTVRFAWCDLHGMLRVKTLLAKAAVKAMTNGLGMVSTLLLKDTSDRTAYKIFDVDGMRTLPGFEFASNLMLLPDPSSFKVLPWLEKTAWVQCQPWFANAAPVALDSRRVLQTALAHLAAAGYGMVCGLEVEFHIYKINVDGARHQLDPMQADWPGPVPEVSLIHPGYHLLSEQWADMADAPLDIVRRTALAFGLPLASLEIEFGPSQVEAVFEPTDALTAADNMVIFRSAVKQALRRAGYHATFMCRPPFDNIMSSGWHLHQSLCDLKTSQNAFMRTAPAPGSSPEQASHALSNIGAHYLAGLLAHAQGMTAFCAPTINAYRRFQPNALAPQAAVWGRDNRGAMLRVIGQPNDAATRIENRIGEPAANPYLYIAAQIYAGLDGIKNQLCAPLATQSPYQSQSPLLPSSLQLALDGLGADGVLRSAFGAEFLDYFSHIKRAEITRYQAASDPAEWERREYFGRI
;
A
#
# COMPACT_ATOMS: atom_id res chain seq x y z
N MET A 1 -0.51 30.98 -23.99
CA MET A 1 0.04 29.61 -23.93
C MET A 1 -0.83 28.81 -22.98
N LYS A 2 -1.09 27.53 -23.29
CA LYS A 2 -1.78 26.62 -22.38
C LYS A 2 -0.94 26.42 -21.12
N ASN A 3 -1.56 26.41 -19.92
CA ASN A 3 -0.90 26.03 -18.69
C ASN A 3 -0.63 24.50 -18.68
N PHE A 4 0.14 24.02 -17.70
CA PHE A 4 0.55 22.60 -17.72
C PHE A 4 -0.63 21.64 -17.53
N ALA A 5 -1.61 21.98 -16.69
CA ALA A 5 -2.82 21.17 -16.53
C ALA A 5 -3.66 21.08 -17.82
N GLU A 6 -3.70 22.15 -18.62
CA GLU A 6 -4.34 22.12 -19.95
C GLU A 6 -3.57 21.27 -20.96
N GLN A 7 -2.23 21.26 -20.87
CA GLN A 7 -1.39 20.43 -21.75
C GLN A 7 -1.55 18.93 -21.45
N THR A 8 -1.71 18.55 -20.19
CA THR A 8 -1.94 17.15 -19.78
C THR A 8 -3.37 16.67 -20.03
N GLY A 9 -4.29 17.58 -20.40
CA GLY A 9 -5.70 17.25 -20.63
C GLY A 9 -6.53 17.03 -19.36
N VAL A 10 -5.98 17.27 -18.16
CA VAL A 10 -6.72 17.10 -16.89
C VAL A 10 -7.42 18.38 -16.42
N HIS A 11 -7.28 19.49 -17.15
CA HIS A 11 -7.94 20.74 -16.81
C HIS A 11 -9.40 20.73 -17.27
N ASP A 12 -10.29 21.01 -16.33
CA ASP A 12 -11.72 21.24 -16.56
C ASP A 12 -12.26 22.31 -15.61
N THR A 13 -13.54 22.64 -15.74
CA THR A 13 -14.22 23.66 -14.92
C THR A 13 -14.30 23.27 -13.45
N ALA A 14 -14.44 21.97 -13.14
CA ALA A 14 -14.49 21.48 -11.76
C ALA A 14 -13.13 21.64 -11.07
N ARG A 15 -12.04 21.32 -11.78
CA ARG A 15 -10.66 21.53 -11.29
C ARG A 15 -10.38 23.00 -11.02
N GLN A 16 -10.77 23.91 -11.95
CA GLN A 16 -10.59 25.35 -11.76
C GLN A 16 -11.37 25.85 -10.53
N ALA A 17 -12.63 25.45 -10.39
CA ALA A 17 -13.43 25.80 -9.23
C ALA A 17 -12.83 25.26 -7.90
N ALA A 18 -12.19 24.07 -7.93
CA ALA A 18 -11.47 23.55 -6.77
C ALA A 18 -10.25 24.40 -6.43
N ILE A 19 -9.47 24.84 -7.42
CA ILE A 19 -8.30 25.71 -7.22
C ILE A 19 -8.73 27.07 -6.63
N ASP A 20 -9.81 27.64 -7.11
CA ASP A 20 -10.34 28.93 -6.60
C ASP A 20 -10.79 28.80 -5.14
N ARG A 21 -11.47 27.68 -4.79
CA ARG A 21 -11.82 27.39 -3.38
C ARG A 21 -10.59 27.22 -2.51
N ILE A 22 -9.54 26.53 -3.00
CA ILE A 22 -8.28 26.36 -2.27
C ILE A 22 -7.62 27.71 -2.02
N ALA A 23 -7.52 28.57 -3.02
CA ALA A 23 -6.93 29.91 -2.88
C ALA A 23 -7.66 30.74 -1.81
N LYS A 24 -9.01 30.69 -1.80
CA LYS A 24 -9.83 31.32 -0.76
C LYS A 24 -9.58 30.70 0.61
N LEU A 25 -9.64 29.37 0.75
CA LEU A 25 -9.41 28.66 2.00
C LEU A 25 -8.02 28.96 2.57
N MET A 26 -7.00 29.02 1.73
CA MET A 26 -5.62 29.36 2.17
C MET A 26 -5.54 30.77 2.75
N THR A 27 -6.31 31.72 2.21
CA THR A 27 -6.38 33.08 2.72
C THR A 27 -7.17 33.12 4.04
N ASP A 28 -8.37 32.53 4.05
CA ASP A 28 -9.28 32.57 5.22
C ASP A 28 -8.68 31.84 6.44
N SER A 29 -7.88 30.79 6.21
CA SER A 29 -7.24 29.97 7.25
C SER A 29 -5.77 30.37 7.50
N ASP A 30 -5.28 31.47 6.96
CA ASP A 30 -3.90 31.96 7.10
C ASP A 30 -2.85 30.85 6.84
N ILE A 31 -3.02 30.11 5.73
CA ILE A 31 -2.08 29.05 5.33
C ILE A 31 -0.81 29.67 4.76
N HIS A 32 0.33 29.36 5.35
CA HIS A 32 1.64 29.89 4.95
C HIS A 32 2.35 28.98 3.95
N THR A 33 2.17 27.66 4.09
CA THR A 33 2.87 26.67 3.28
C THR A 33 1.95 25.55 2.83
N VAL A 34 2.25 24.96 1.66
CA VAL A 34 1.57 23.79 1.14
C VAL A 34 2.61 22.73 0.82
N ARG A 35 2.40 21.51 1.29
CA ARG A 35 3.18 20.31 1.00
C ARG A 35 2.60 19.62 -0.24
N PHE A 36 3.38 19.58 -1.31
CA PHE A 36 3.08 18.87 -2.55
C PHE A 36 3.70 17.47 -2.44
N ALA A 37 2.86 16.47 -2.21
CA ALA A 37 3.28 15.12 -1.90
C ALA A 37 3.00 14.15 -3.06
N TRP A 38 3.87 13.19 -3.27
CA TRP A 38 3.67 12.08 -4.21
C TRP A 38 4.19 10.78 -3.60
N CYS A 39 3.65 9.66 -4.07
CA CYS A 39 4.05 8.34 -3.62
C CYS A 39 5.24 7.84 -4.44
N ASP A 40 6.25 7.29 -3.79
CA ASP A 40 7.34 6.57 -4.47
C ASP A 40 6.99 5.08 -4.69
N LEU A 41 7.93 4.33 -5.30
CA LEU A 41 7.74 2.90 -5.58
C LEU A 41 7.46 2.05 -4.32
N HIS A 42 7.96 2.49 -3.16
CA HIS A 42 7.82 1.77 -1.89
C HIS A 42 6.55 2.16 -1.11
N GLY A 43 5.66 2.94 -1.71
CA GLY A 43 4.46 3.41 -1.03
C GLY A 43 4.72 4.49 0.02
N MET A 44 5.88 5.15 -0.01
CA MET A 44 6.23 6.24 0.90
C MET A 44 5.98 7.59 0.25
N LEU A 45 5.43 8.54 1.02
CA LEU A 45 5.22 9.90 0.54
C LEU A 45 6.52 10.70 0.58
N ARG A 46 6.82 11.33 -0.55
CA ARG A 46 7.83 12.38 -0.70
C ARG A 46 7.15 13.71 -0.86
N VAL A 47 7.83 14.80 -0.50
CA VAL A 47 7.19 16.12 -0.45
C VAL A 47 8.13 17.24 -0.89
N LYS A 48 7.56 18.24 -1.60
CA LYS A 48 8.14 19.57 -1.73
C LYS A 48 7.20 20.58 -1.06
N THR A 49 7.74 21.47 -0.26
CA THR A 49 6.98 22.51 0.43
C THR A 49 7.13 23.84 -0.30
N LEU A 50 6.02 24.45 -0.70
CA LEU A 50 5.98 25.77 -1.30
C LEU A 50 5.30 26.78 -0.38
N LEU A 51 5.73 28.05 -0.44
CA LEU A 51 5.01 29.16 0.19
C LEU A 51 3.67 29.38 -0.51
N ALA A 52 2.67 29.89 0.20
CA ALA A 52 1.29 30.01 -0.24
C ALA A 52 1.14 30.62 -1.64
N LYS A 53 1.81 31.76 -1.92
CA LYS A 53 1.76 32.44 -3.23
C LYS A 53 2.28 31.56 -4.38
N ALA A 54 3.35 30.79 -4.15
CA ALA A 54 3.89 29.85 -5.14
C ALA A 54 3.03 28.61 -5.29
N ALA A 55 2.41 28.16 -4.20
CA ALA A 55 1.53 27.00 -4.15
C ALA A 55 0.30 27.19 -5.07
N VAL A 56 -0.37 28.34 -5.02
CA VAL A 56 -1.54 28.63 -5.90
C VAL A 56 -1.15 28.51 -7.39
N LYS A 57 0.03 29.04 -7.78
CA LYS A 57 0.51 28.92 -9.17
C LYS A 57 0.82 27.46 -9.54
N ALA A 58 1.34 26.69 -8.59
CA ALA A 58 1.69 25.29 -8.83
C ALA A 58 0.45 24.40 -9.05
N MET A 59 -0.75 24.80 -8.56
CA MET A 59 -1.99 24.04 -8.79
C MET A 59 -2.35 23.90 -10.28
N THR A 60 -1.96 24.86 -11.10
CA THR A 60 -2.20 24.86 -12.56
C THR A 60 -0.96 24.52 -13.38
N ASN A 61 0.21 24.98 -12.94
CA ASN A 61 1.44 24.86 -13.72
C ASN A 61 2.32 23.68 -13.30
N GLY A 62 1.94 22.98 -12.23
CA GLY A 62 2.79 21.95 -11.65
C GLY A 62 4.08 22.52 -11.04
N LEU A 63 4.94 21.62 -10.57
CA LEU A 63 6.26 21.94 -10.03
C LEU A 63 7.27 20.87 -10.40
N GLY A 64 8.53 21.28 -10.66
CA GLY A 64 9.58 20.35 -11.05
C GLY A 64 10.01 19.42 -9.91
N MET A 65 10.29 18.16 -10.25
CA MET A 65 10.95 17.19 -9.36
C MET A 65 12.04 16.46 -10.15
N VAL A 66 13.14 16.09 -9.48
CA VAL A 66 14.18 15.29 -10.13
C VAL A 66 13.69 13.86 -10.37
N SER A 67 13.86 13.36 -11.59
CA SER A 67 13.36 12.05 -12.02
C SER A 67 13.91 10.87 -11.23
N THR A 68 15.13 11.00 -10.70
CA THR A 68 15.80 9.95 -9.91
C THR A 68 15.06 9.55 -8.65
N LEU A 69 14.11 10.37 -8.16
CA LEU A 69 13.29 10.02 -7.00
C LEU A 69 12.35 8.85 -7.24
N LEU A 70 12.06 8.52 -8.50
CA LEU A 70 11.36 7.28 -8.86
C LEU A 70 12.30 6.08 -9.03
N LEU A 71 13.62 6.31 -9.10
CA LEU A 71 14.62 5.26 -9.33
C LEU A 71 15.39 4.85 -8.06
N LYS A 72 14.81 5.15 -6.90
CA LYS A 72 15.40 4.89 -5.58
C LYS A 72 14.98 3.52 -5.03
N ASP A 73 15.90 2.86 -4.33
CA ASP A 73 15.60 1.72 -3.48
C ASP A 73 15.12 2.17 -2.08
N THR A 74 14.86 1.23 -1.19
CA THR A 74 14.38 1.49 0.17
C THR A 74 15.34 2.31 1.03
N SER A 75 16.64 2.31 0.74
CA SER A 75 17.66 3.18 1.37
C SER A 75 17.85 4.52 0.68
N ASP A 76 17.02 4.87 -0.30
CA ASP A 76 17.17 6.09 -1.11
C ASP A 76 18.45 6.10 -1.98
N ARG A 77 18.99 4.92 -2.30
CA ARG A 77 20.06 4.76 -3.28
C ARG A 77 19.48 4.69 -4.68
N THR A 78 20.10 5.37 -5.63
CA THR A 78 19.67 5.28 -7.05
C THR A 78 20.11 3.92 -7.60
N ALA A 79 19.15 3.08 -7.99
CA ALA A 79 19.42 1.73 -8.49
C ALA A 79 19.93 1.69 -9.94
N TYR A 80 19.86 2.79 -10.66
CA TYR A 80 20.25 2.93 -12.06
C TYR A 80 21.48 3.81 -12.24
N LYS A 81 22.27 3.53 -13.29
CA LYS A 81 23.40 4.36 -13.70
C LYS A 81 22.92 5.52 -14.60
N ILE A 82 22.28 6.51 -13.99
CA ILE A 82 21.55 7.60 -14.67
C ILE A 82 22.40 8.49 -15.60
N PHE A 83 23.72 8.51 -15.44
CA PHE A 83 24.65 9.25 -16.30
C PHE A 83 25.30 8.37 -17.38
N ASP A 84 24.90 7.10 -17.46
CA ASP A 84 25.28 6.15 -18.50
C ASP A 84 24.09 5.99 -19.46
N VAL A 85 24.23 6.51 -20.69
CA VAL A 85 23.17 6.48 -21.71
C VAL A 85 22.75 5.05 -22.03
N ASP A 86 23.72 4.13 -22.11
CA ASP A 86 23.43 2.71 -22.37
C ASP A 86 22.70 2.06 -21.19
N GLY A 87 23.02 2.44 -19.96
CA GLY A 87 22.35 1.98 -18.74
C GLY A 87 20.91 2.46 -18.60
N MET A 88 20.53 3.53 -19.33
CA MET A 88 19.19 4.13 -19.27
C MET A 88 18.31 3.84 -20.50
N ARG A 89 18.77 3.03 -21.45
CA ARG A 89 18.00 2.71 -22.69
C ARG A 89 16.63 2.12 -22.43
N THR A 90 16.45 1.43 -21.31
CA THR A 90 15.17 0.80 -20.92
C THR A 90 14.22 1.77 -20.23
N LEU A 91 14.67 2.98 -19.88
CA LEU A 91 13.87 4.01 -19.18
C LEU A 91 14.07 5.38 -19.85
N PRO A 92 13.55 5.58 -21.07
CA PRO A 92 13.70 6.84 -21.77
C PRO A 92 13.02 7.98 -21.02
N GLY A 93 13.70 9.14 -20.95
CA GLY A 93 13.22 10.33 -20.25
C GLY A 93 13.68 10.43 -18.78
N PHE A 94 14.43 9.44 -18.29
CA PHE A 94 15.01 9.44 -16.93
C PHE A 94 16.52 9.71 -16.92
N GLU A 95 17.12 9.89 -18.08
CA GLU A 95 18.56 10.15 -18.25
C GLU A 95 18.95 11.48 -17.59
N PHE A 96 20.20 11.56 -17.15
CA PHE A 96 20.84 12.77 -16.64
C PHE A 96 20.15 13.42 -15.43
N ALA A 97 19.34 12.66 -14.68
CA ALA A 97 18.54 13.21 -13.58
C ALA A 97 17.63 14.38 -14.01
N SER A 98 17.06 14.29 -15.21
CA SER A 98 16.16 15.31 -15.77
C SER A 98 14.95 15.59 -14.86
N ASN A 99 14.24 16.67 -15.08
CA ASN A 99 13.06 17.01 -14.30
C ASN A 99 11.80 16.34 -14.86
N LEU A 100 11.02 15.76 -13.96
CA LEU A 100 9.60 15.50 -14.13
C LEU A 100 8.79 16.69 -13.58
N MET A 101 7.52 16.76 -13.97
CA MET A 101 6.56 17.72 -13.45
C MET A 101 5.57 17.04 -12.53
N LEU A 102 5.45 17.50 -11.30
CA LEU A 102 4.40 17.08 -10.37
C LEU A 102 3.16 17.96 -10.62
N LEU A 103 2.05 17.35 -10.98
CA LEU A 103 0.78 18.03 -11.12
C LEU A 103 -0.12 17.68 -9.93
N PRO A 104 -0.51 18.67 -9.09
CA PRO A 104 -1.35 18.40 -7.91
C PRO A 104 -2.77 18.03 -8.32
N ASP A 105 -3.40 17.21 -7.48
CA ASP A 105 -4.84 16.95 -7.52
C ASP A 105 -5.55 17.85 -6.50
N PRO A 106 -6.25 18.93 -6.93
CA PRO A 106 -6.90 19.87 -6.02
C PRO A 106 -7.96 19.23 -5.12
N SER A 107 -8.56 18.09 -5.53
CA SER A 107 -9.57 17.39 -4.72
C SER A 107 -8.99 16.80 -3.43
N SER A 108 -7.68 16.52 -3.42
CA SER A 108 -6.95 15.97 -2.28
C SER A 108 -6.46 17.03 -1.28
N PHE A 109 -6.71 18.32 -1.50
CA PHE A 109 -6.21 19.40 -0.65
C PHE A 109 -6.78 19.31 0.76
N LYS A 110 -5.89 19.30 1.78
CA LYS A 110 -6.25 19.23 3.20
C LYS A 110 -5.32 20.10 4.05
N VAL A 111 -5.85 20.67 5.13
CA VAL A 111 -5.02 21.33 6.15
C VAL A 111 -4.45 20.26 7.08
N LEU A 112 -3.15 20.34 7.39
CA LEU A 112 -2.48 19.37 8.27
C LEU A 112 -2.85 19.61 9.73
N PRO A 113 -3.47 18.66 10.44
CA PRO A 113 -3.93 18.88 11.81
C PRO A 113 -2.80 18.93 12.85
N TRP A 114 -1.61 18.45 12.53
CA TRP A 114 -0.43 18.43 13.42
C TRP A 114 0.62 19.49 13.10
N LEU A 115 0.36 20.34 12.12
CA LEU A 115 1.31 21.35 11.69
C LEU A 115 0.58 22.65 11.36
N GLU A 116 0.84 23.67 12.18
CA GLU A 116 0.17 24.97 12.06
C GLU A 116 0.38 25.58 10.65
N LYS A 117 -0.67 26.24 10.16
CA LYS A 117 -0.66 27.05 8.93
C LYS A 117 -0.09 26.33 7.71
N THR A 118 -0.20 24.99 7.71
CA THR A 118 0.33 24.14 6.65
C THR A 118 -0.78 23.28 6.05
N ALA A 119 -0.86 23.29 4.73
CA ALA A 119 -1.74 22.40 3.97
C ALA A 119 -0.93 21.32 3.23
N TRP A 120 -1.65 20.37 2.66
CA TRP A 120 -1.11 19.24 1.93
C TRP A 120 -1.97 18.98 0.69
N VAL A 121 -1.32 18.53 -0.40
CA VAL A 121 -1.99 18.12 -1.63
C VAL A 121 -1.23 16.97 -2.27
N GLN A 122 -1.96 15.98 -2.80
CA GLN A 122 -1.39 14.87 -3.55
C GLN A 122 -1.06 15.29 -4.99
N CYS A 123 0.06 14.77 -5.52
CA CYS A 123 0.54 15.05 -6.85
C CYS A 123 0.79 13.78 -7.64
N GLN A 124 0.69 13.88 -8.95
CA GLN A 124 1.13 12.84 -9.89
C GLN A 124 2.28 13.34 -10.78
N PRO A 125 3.29 12.50 -11.07
CA PRO A 125 4.38 12.84 -11.96
C PRO A 125 3.95 12.74 -13.44
N TRP A 126 4.50 13.69 -14.22
CA TRP A 126 4.37 13.78 -15.66
C TRP A 126 5.73 14.12 -16.27
N PHE A 127 5.96 13.74 -17.52
CA PHE A 127 7.09 14.27 -18.27
C PHE A 127 6.87 15.74 -18.64
N ALA A 128 7.95 16.47 -18.89
CA ALA A 128 7.87 17.90 -19.23
C ALA A 128 7.06 18.19 -20.52
N ASN A 129 6.94 17.21 -21.40
CA ASN A 129 6.11 17.25 -22.62
C ASN A 129 4.64 16.88 -22.35
N ALA A 130 4.22 16.86 -21.10
CA ALA A 130 2.88 16.48 -20.66
C ALA A 130 2.48 15.00 -20.94
N ALA A 131 3.41 14.14 -21.28
CA ALA A 131 3.17 12.70 -21.34
C ALA A 131 3.09 12.11 -19.92
N PRO A 132 2.22 11.11 -19.68
CA PRO A 132 2.12 10.46 -18.38
C PRO A 132 3.38 9.63 -18.07
N VAL A 133 3.78 9.60 -16.79
CA VAL A 133 4.86 8.72 -16.32
C VAL A 133 4.28 7.35 -16.00
N ALA A 134 4.62 6.34 -16.78
CA ALA A 134 4.10 4.98 -16.61
C ALA A 134 4.60 4.29 -15.32
N LEU A 135 5.72 4.76 -14.75
CA LEU A 135 6.31 4.23 -13.51
C LEU A 135 5.59 4.72 -12.24
N ASP A 136 4.65 5.65 -12.34
CA ASP A 136 3.86 6.13 -11.20
C ASP A 136 2.90 5.04 -10.71
N SER A 137 3.11 4.56 -9.48
CA SER A 137 2.31 3.47 -8.90
C SER A 137 0.81 3.82 -8.79
N ARG A 138 0.46 5.08 -8.51
CA ARG A 138 -0.95 5.51 -8.50
C ARG A 138 -1.58 5.40 -9.89
N ARG A 139 -0.85 5.76 -10.93
CA ARG A 139 -1.28 5.61 -12.33
C ARG A 139 -1.45 4.15 -12.72
N VAL A 140 -0.57 3.27 -12.25
CA VAL A 140 -0.71 1.81 -12.45
C VAL A 140 -2.06 1.32 -11.92
N LEU A 141 -2.46 1.73 -10.71
CA LEU A 141 -3.78 1.38 -10.17
C LEU A 141 -4.92 2.02 -10.99
N GLN A 142 -4.80 3.29 -11.39
CA GLN A 142 -5.82 3.94 -12.23
C GLN A 142 -6.02 3.18 -13.56
N THR A 143 -4.94 2.69 -14.16
CA THR A 143 -5.00 1.87 -15.38
C THR A 143 -5.68 0.52 -15.12
N ALA A 144 -5.35 -0.14 -14.02
CA ALA A 144 -6.01 -1.40 -13.62
C ALA A 144 -7.51 -1.20 -13.40
N LEU A 145 -7.90 -0.11 -12.72
CA LEU A 145 -9.32 0.25 -12.52
C LEU A 145 -10.04 0.58 -13.82
N ALA A 146 -9.37 1.21 -14.78
CA ALA A 146 -9.94 1.45 -16.11
C ALA A 146 -10.21 0.12 -16.86
N HIS A 147 -9.30 -0.85 -16.78
CA HIS A 147 -9.52 -2.19 -17.34
C HIS A 147 -10.68 -2.92 -16.63
N LEU A 148 -10.79 -2.79 -15.31
CA LEU A 148 -11.89 -3.35 -14.53
C LEU A 148 -13.23 -2.71 -14.92
N ALA A 149 -13.26 -1.38 -15.08
CA ALA A 149 -14.44 -0.64 -15.51
C ALA A 149 -14.87 -1.02 -16.94
N ALA A 150 -13.93 -1.23 -17.85
CA ALA A 150 -14.20 -1.74 -19.20
C ALA A 150 -14.81 -3.14 -19.18
N ALA A 151 -14.52 -3.95 -18.16
CA ALA A 151 -15.17 -5.24 -17.93
C ALA A 151 -16.54 -5.13 -17.22
N GLY A 152 -16.98 -3.91 -16.86
CA GLY A 152 -18.29 -3.64 -16.25
C GLY A 152 -18.28 -3.59 -14.72
N TYR A 153 -17.11 -3.56 -14.08
CA TYR A 153 -17.01 -3.62 -12.63
C TYR A 153 -16.24 -2.43 -12.04
N GLY A 154 -16.63 -2.02 -10.84
CA GLY A 154 -15.83 -1.26 -9.90
C GLY A 154 -15.28 -2.17 -8.80
N MET A 155 -14.35 -1.68 -7.97
CA MET A 155 -13.79 -2.44 -6.85
C MET A 155 -13.97 -1.67 -5.54
N VAL A 156 -14.44 -2.38 -4.52
CA VAL A 156 -14.56 -1.90 -3.14
C VAL A 156 -13.51 -2.62 -2.29
N CYS A 157 -12.76 -1.86 -1.50
CA CYS A 157 -11.72 -2.36 -0.61
C CYS A 157 -11.94 -1.92 0.83
N GLY A 158 -11.83 -2.87 1.78
CA GLY A 158 -11.67 -2.64 3.21
C GLY A 158 -10.24 -3.01 3.61
N LEU A 159 -9.67 -2.27 4.55
CA LEU A 159 -8.30 -2.46 5.00
C LEU A 159 -8.27 -2.83 6.48
N GLU A 160 -7.54 -3.89 6.83
CA GLU A 160 -7.12 -4.23 8.18
C GLU A 160 -5.59 -4.22 8.19
N VAL A 161 -4.99 -3.29 8.93
CA VAL A 161 -3.55 -3.01 8.86
C VAL A 161 -2.93 -3.09 10.23
N GLU A 162 -2.16 -4.15 10.45
CA GLU A 162 -1.36 -4.32 11.66
C GLU A 162 -0.07 -3.51 11.55
N PHE A 163 0.38 -2.92 12.65
CA PHE A 163 1.66 -2.21 12.74
C PHE A 163 2.12 -2.13 14.20
N HIS A 164 3.33 -1.61 14.42
CA HIS A 164 3.85 -1.49 15.76
C HIS A 164 4.06 -0.03 16.16
N ILE A 165 3.76 0.28 17.43
CA ILE A 165 4.04 1.59 18.03
C ILE A 165 4.94 1.37 19.24
N TYR A 166 6.04 2.11 19.29
CA TYR A 166 7.00 2.08 20.38
C TYR A 166 7.16 3.47 21.00
N LYS A 167 7.49 3.53 22.28
CA LYS A 167 7.93 4.77 22.94
C LYS A 167 9.40 5.00 22.62
N ILE A 168 9.77 6.20 22.17
CA ILE A 168 11.17 6.55 21.92
C ILE A 168 11.86 6.87 23.24
N ASN A 169 13.00 6.22 23.50
CA ASN A 169 13.85 6.54 24.62
C ASN A 169 14.56 7.88 24.36
N VAL A 170 14.60 8.76 25.37
CA VAL A 170 15.13 10.13 25.20
C VAL A 170 16.58 10.11 24.72
N ASP A 171 17.40 9.22 25.26
CA ASP A 171 18.80 9.07 24.87
C ASP A 171 18.93 8.51 23.44
N GLY A 172 18.09 7.56 23.07
CA GLY A 172 18.03 7.00 21.70
C GLY A 172 17.62 8.05 20.67
N ALA A 173 16.74 8.99 21.01
CA ALA A 173 16.38 10.09 20.13
C ALA A 173 17.55 11.07 19.90
N ARG A 174 18.39 11.31 20.92
CA ARG A 174 19.61 12.14 20.79
C ARG A 174 20.64 11.44 19.91
N HIS A 175 20.91 10.15 20.14
CA HIS A 175 21.84 9.36 19.31
C HIS A 175 21.44 9.34 17.84
N GLN A 176 20.15 9.23 17.54
CA GLN A 176 19.65 9.21 16.17
C GLN A 176 19.98 10.48 15.37
N LEU A 177 20.15 11.61 16.06
CA LEU A 177 20.45 12.91 15.44
C LEU A 177 21.92 13.35 15.63
N ASP A 178 22.76 12.48 16.18
CA ASP A 178 24.19 12.75 16.34
C ASP A 178 24.88 12.74 14.97
N PRO A 179 25.47 13.87 14.51
CA PRO A 179 26.16 13.93 13.22
C PRO A 179 27.33 12.97 13.11
N MET A 180 27.96 12.59 14.23
CA MET A 180 29.08 11.64 14.25
C MET A 180 28.63 10.19 14.00
N GLN A 181 27.34 9.92 14.11
CA GLN A 181 26.72 8.62 13.82
C GLN A 181 25.90 8.63 12.52
N ALA A 182 26.04 9.70 11.73
CA ALA A 182 25.40 9.76 10.42
C ALA A 182 25.87 8.59 9.54
N ASP A 183 24.92 7.93 8.89
CA ASP A 183 25.19 6.77 8.04
C ASP A 183 24.11 6.68 6.94
N TRP A 184 24.24 5.73 6.03
CA TRP A 184 23.33 5.52 4.92
C TRP A 184 22.91 4.02 4.77
N PRO A 185 21.71 3.61 5.24
CA PRO A 185 20.69 4.41 5.95
C PRO A 185 21.16 4.83 7.34
N GLY A 186 20.52 5.88 7.87
CA GLY A 186 20.83 6.42 9.18
C GLY A 186 20.52 5.46 10.33
N PRO A 187 20.96 5.79 11.56
CA PRO A 187 20.65 4.99 12.73
C PRO A 187 19.14 5.00 13.04
N VAL A 188 18.69 3.93 13.69
CA VAL A 188 17.31 3.78 14.13
C VAL A 188 17.13 4.18 15.59
N PRO A 189 15.92 4.60 16.04
CA PRO A 189 15.71 4.99 17.42
C PRO A 189 15.82 3.78 18.37
N GLU A 190 16.33 4.03 19.58
CA GLU A 190 16.12 3.15 20.71
C GLU A 190 14.72 3.31 21.25
N VAL A 191 14.05 2.21 21.55
CA VAL A 191 12.61 2.23 21.87
C VAL A 191 12.26 1.27 23.00
N SER A 192 11.12 1.55 23.64
CA SER A 192 10.48 0.70 24.64
C SER A 192 9.07 0.34 24.18
N LEU A 193 8.54 -0.77 24.71
CA LEU A 193 7.19 -1.24 24.42
C LEU A 193 6.13 -0.27 24.98
N ILE A 194 4.98 -0.16 24.30
CA ILE A 194 3.76 0.51 24.81
C ILE A 194 2.84 -0.46 25.55
N HIS A 195 2.89 -1.77 25.24
CA HIS A 195 2.26 -2.85 25.99
C HIS A 195 3.03 -4.18 25.77
N PRO A 196 2.95 -5.15 26.70
CA PRO A 196 3.77 -6.36 26.64
C PRO A 196 3.30 -7.41 25.64
N GLY A 197 2.11 -7.27 25.06
CA GLY A 197 1.54 -8.25 24.10
C GLY A 197 1.02 -9.54 24.75
N TYR A 198 0.83 -10.55 23.91
CA TYR A 198 0.40 -11.92 24.22
C TYR A 198 -0.97 -12.03 24.92
N HIS A 199 -1.79 -11.03 24.76
CA HIS A 199 -3.18 -11.00 25.19
C HIS A 199 -3.99 -10.20 24.18
N LEU A 200 -4.44 -10.90 23.12
CA LEU A 200 -5.22 -10.31 22.02
C LEU A 200 -6.48 -9.62 22.55
N LEU A 201 -6.77 -8.42 22.02
CA LEU A 201 -7.91 -7.57 22.39
C LEU A 201 -8.00 -7.27 23.89
N SER A 202 -6.87 -7.25 24.60
CA SER A 202 -6.85 -6.96 26.03
C SER A 202 -7.25 -5.52 26.32
N GLU A 203 -8.32 -5.32 27.11
CA GLU A 203 -8.74 -3.99 27.58
C GLU A 203 -7.64 -3.31 28.41
N GLN A 204 -6.92 -4.08 29.24
CA GLN A 204 -5.81 -3.56 30.03
C GLN A 204 -4.67 -3.04 29.16
N TRP A 205 -4.33 -3.75 28.05
CA TRP A 205 -3.31 -3.27 27.13
C TRP A 205 -3.81 -2.08 26.29
N ALA A 206 -5.11 -2.02 25.99
CA ALA A 206 -5.73 -0.87 25.36
C ALA A 206 -5.62 0.39 26.23
N ASP A 207 -5.88 0.26 27.53
CA ASP A 207 -5.70 1.33 28.51
C ASP A 207 -4.23 1.79 28.61
N MET A 208 -3.27 0.86 28.68
CA MET A 208 -1.84 1.18 28.67
C MET A 208 -1.41 1.91 27.40
N ALA A 209 -1.96 1.56 26.25
CA ALA A 209 -1.65 2.12 24.94
C ALA A 209 -2.56 3.30 24.57
N ASP A 210 -3.47 3.76 25.43
CA ASP A 210 -4.47 4.77 25.09
C ASP A 210 -3.85 6.05 24.53
N ALA A 211 -2.79 6.57 25.13
CA ALA A 211 -2.16 7.80 24.68
C ALA A 211 -1.67 7.76 23.21
N PRO A 212 -0.87 6.78 22.76
CA PRO A 212 -0.50 6.68 21.34
C PRO A 212 -1.68 6.30 20.43
N LEU A 213 -2.64 5.47 20.88
CA LEU A 213 -3.84 5.13 20.11
C LEU A 213 -4.75 6.35 19.89
N ASP A 214 -4.91 7.23 20.90
CA ASP A 214 -5.66 8.48 20.74
C ASP A 214 -5.00 9.42 19.72
N ILE A 215 -3.67 9.47 19.66
CA ILE A 215 -2.95 10.21 18.60
C ILE A 215 -3.28 9.65 17.22
N VAL A 216 -3.26 8.32 17.06
CA VAL A 216 -3.63 7.66 15.79
C VAL A 216 -5.06 8.02 15.41
N ARG A 217 -6.02 7.84 16.34
CA ARG A 217 -7.45 8.11 16.15
C ARG A 217 -7.68 9.56 15.71
N ARG A 218 -7.18 10.52 16.50
CA ARG A 218 -7.36 11.95 16.17
C ARG A 218 -6.73 12.33 14.86
N THR A 219 -5.56 11.80 14.54
CA THR A 219 -4.85 12.07 13.28
C THR A 219 -5.65 11.55 12.09
N ALA A 220 -6.14 10.31 12.16
CA ALA A 220 -6.93 9.71 11.10
C ALA A 220 -8.24 10.49 10.86
N LEU A 221 -9.00 10.77 11.92
CA LEU A 221 -10.28 11.50 11.83
C LEU A 221 -10.09 12.92 11.32
N ALA A 222 -9.07 13.66 11.81
CA ALA A 222 -8.81 15.02 11.38
C ALA A 222 -8.35 15.09 9.91
N PHE A 223 -7.77 14.02 9.38
CA PHE A 223 -7.43 13.91 7.97
C PHE A 223 -8.61 13.41 7.12
N GLY A 224 -9.73 13.05 7.76
CA GLY A 224 -10.94 12.53 7.10
C GLY A 224 -10.76 11.10 6.57
N LEU A 225 -9.91 10.29 7.23
CA LEU A 225 -9.77 8.88 6.92
C LEU A 225 -10.94 8.10 7.56
N PRO A 226 -11.50 7.10 6.88
CA PRO A 226 -12.63 6.32 7.37
C PRO A 226 -12.19 5.24 8.36
N LEU A 227 -11.50 5.63 9.45
CA LEU A 227 -11.07 4.71 10.50
C LEU A 227 -12.29 4.19 11.25
N ALA A 228 -12.45 2.87 11.30
CA ALA A 228 -13.55 2.17 11.97
C ALA A 228 -13.16 1.71 13.38
N SER A 229 -12.01 1.04 13.54
CA SER A 229 -11.52 0.58 14.84
C SER A 229 -9.99 0.68 14.96
N LEU A 230 -9.52 0.66 16.22
CA LEU A 230 -8.14 0.43 16.60
C LEU A 230 -8.13 -0.70 17.62
N GLU A 231 -7.30 -1.71 17.39
CA GLU A 231 -7.31 -2.94 18.16
C GLU A 231 -5.92 -3.25 18.71
N ILE A 232 -5.87 -3.84 19.90
CA ILE A 232 -4.64 -4.42 20.45
C ILE A 232 -4.43 -5.76 19.80
N GLU A 233 -3.30 -5.90 19.13
CA GLU A 233 -2.91 -7.14 18.48
C GLU A 233 -2.12 -8.07 19.40
N PHE A 234 -1.83 -9.30 18.91
CA PHE A 234 -1.25 -10.35 19.73
C PHE A 234 0.21 -10.08 20.13
N GLY A 235 0.97 -9.40 19.28
CA GLY A 235 2.40 -9.12 19.52
C GLY A 235 2.65 -7.95 20.48
N PRO A 236 3.83 -7.92 21.15
CA PRO A 236 4.23 -6.76 21.95
C PRO A 236 4.24 -5.47 21.13
N SER A 237 3.60 -4.42 21.63
CA SER A 237 3.46 -3.12 20.93
C SER A 237 2.77 -3.19 19.56
N GLN A 238 2.08 -4.28 19.25
CA GLN A 238 1.37 -4.48 17.99
C GLN A 238 -0.08 -4.01 18.12
N VAL A 239 -0.52 -3.26 17.11
CA VAL A 239 -1.87 -2.71 17.02
C VAL A 239 -2.40 -2.87 15.60
N GLU A 240 -3.72 -2.88 15.45
CA GLU A 240 -4.39 -2.93 14.15
C GLU A 240 -5.28 -1.71 13.95
N ALA A 241 -5.26 -1.17 12.74
CA ALA A 241 -6.20 -0.15 12.27
C ALA A 241 -7.12 -0.74 11.20
N VAL A 242 -8.42 -0.70 11.44
CA VAL A 242 -9.47 -1.16 10.52
C VAL A 242 -10.16 0.05 9.90
N PHE A 243 -10.40 -0.01 8.60
CA PHE A 243 -11.02 1.08 7.84
C PHE A 243 -12.33 0.62 7.21
N GLU A 244 -13.33 1.51 7.23
CA GLU A 244 -14.56 1.31 6.47
C GLU A 244 -14.25 1.11 4.98
N PRO A 245 -14.99 0.25 4.28
CA PRO A 245 -14.77 -0.01 2.87
C PRO A 245 -15.04 1.23 2.01
N THR A 246 -14.14 1.48 1.05
CA THR A 246 -14.26 2.55 0.07
C THR A 246 -13.95 2.02 -1.34
N ASP A 247 -14.07 2.86 -2.38
CA ASP A 247 -13.52 2.51 -3.68
C ASP A 247 -12.01 2.28 -3.61
N ALA A 248 -11.49 1.46 -4.49
CA ALA A 248 -10.11 0.96 -4.41
C ALA A 248 -9.05 2.05 -4.54
N LEU A 249 -9.29 3.12 -5.32
CA LEU A 249 -8.33 4.23 -5.44
C LEU A 249 -8.30 5.04 -4.15
N THR A 250 -9.46 5.36 -3.60
CA THR A 250 -9.60 6.04 -2.30
C THR A 250 -8.97 5.21 -1.17
N ALA A 251 -9.19 3.87 -1.14
CA ALA A 251 -8.57 2.99 -0.16
C ALA A 251 -7.03 3.03 -0.24
N ALA A 252 -6.46 3.00 -1.46
CA ALA A 252 -5.01 3.09 -1.66
C ALA A 252 -4.46 4.46 -1.23
N ASP A 253 -5.11 5.56 -1.62
CA ASP A 253 -4.75 6.91 -1.21
C ASP A 253 -4.80 7.07 0.32
N ASN A 254 -5.86 6.57 0.96
CA ASN A 254 -6.02 6.58 2.41
C ASN A 254 -4.91 5.82 3.14
N MET A 255 -4.48 4.66 2.63
CA MET A 255 -3.39 3.88 3.25
C MET A 255 -2.05 4.61 3.20
N VAL A 256 -1.71 5.20 2.05
CA VAL A 256 -0.46 5.99 1.90
C VAL A 256 -0.47 7.19 2.86
N ILE A 257 -1.60 7.89 2.93
CA ILE A 257 -1.81 9.02 3.83
C ILE A 257 -1.73 8.58 5.29
N PHE A 258 -2.43 7.51 5.67
CA PHE A 258 -2.45 6.99 7.03
C PHE A 258 -1.05 6.70 7.54
N ARG A 259 -0.26 5.90 6.81
CA ARG A 259 1.13 5.58 7.21
C ARG A 259 1.95 6.84 7.44
N SER A 260 1.90 7.79 6.51
CA SER A 260 2.68 9.02 6.61
C SER A 260 2.20 9.91 7.76
N ALA A 261 0.89 10.07 7.92
CA ALA A 261 0.29 10.96 8.93
C ALA A 261 0.55 10.47 10.37
N VAL A 262 0.28 9.17 10.62
CA VAL A 262 0.47 8.63 11.98
C VAL A 262 1.93 8.58 12.39
N LYS A 263 2.86 8.25 11.47
CA LYS A 263 4.31 8.33 11.75
C LYS A 263 4.74 9.73 12.16
N GLN A 264 4.27 10.77 11.47
CA GLN A 264 4.59 12.16 11.78
C GLN A 264 3.98 12.61 13.12
N ALA A 265 2.70 12.31 13.36
CA ALA A 265 2.00 12.71 14.59
C ALA A 265 2.57 12.01 15.82
N LEU A 266 2.78 10.69 15.75
CA LEU A 266 3.39 9.89 16.80
C LEU A 266 4.83 10.33 17.09
N ARG A 267 5.64 10.57 16.06
CA ARG A 267 7.03 11.04 16.24
C ARG A 267 7.11 12.36 17.02
N ARG A 268 6.20 13.31 16.75
CA ARG A 268 6.10 14.58 17.47
C ARG A 268 5.78 14.39 18.95
N ALA A 269 5.07 13.32 19.30
CA ALA A 269 4.69 12.97 20.66
C ALA A 269 5.68 12.01 21.35
N GLY A 270 6.83 11.71 20.73
CA GLY A 270 7.85 10.84 21.32
C GLY A 270 7.61 9.34 21.11
N TYR A 271 6.82 8.98 20.10
CA TYR A 271 6.60 7.59 19.70
C TYR A 271 7.18 7.30 18.32
N HIS A 272 7.50 6.05 18.09
CA HIS A 272 7.94 5.52 16.79
C HIS A 272 6.92 4.51 16.28
N ALA A 273 6.26 4.82 15.17
CA ALA A 273 5.45 3.85 14.45
C ALA A 273 6.26 3.23 13.31
N THR A 274 6.16 1.92 13.14
CA THR A 274 6.76 1.18 12.04
C THR A 274 5.77 0.24 11.40
N PHE A 275 5.75 0.25 10.07
CA PHE A 275 5.00 -0.69 9.23
C PHE A 275 5.90 -1.81 8.70
N MET A 276 7.08 -1.99 9.27
CA MET A 276 7.93 -3.15 9.04
C MET A 276 7.18 -4.42 9.44
N CYS A 277 7.13 -5.42 8.55
CA CYS A 277 6.37 -6.65 8.77
C CYS A 277 6.77 -7.34 10.08
N ARG A 278 8.07 -7.56 10.31
CA ARG A 278 8.58 -8.13 11.55
C ARG A 278 9.70 -7.26 12.12
N PRO A 279 9.41 -6.42 13.14
CA PRO A 279 10.43 -5.63 13.81
C PRO A 279 11.60 -6.47 14.34
N PRO A 280 12.81 -5.89 14.46
CA PRO A 280 14.04 -6.63 14.71
C PRO A 280 14.27 -6.91 16.22
N PHE A 281 13.27 -7.46 16.89
CA PHE A 281 13.32 -7.80 18.29
C PHE A 281 12.99 -9.27 18.49
N ASP A 282 13.54 -9.86 19.58
CA ASP A 282 13.15 -11.20 19.99
C ASP A 282 11.69 -11.21 20.46
N ASN A 283 11.04 -12.35 20.34
CA ASN A 283 9.67 -12.56 20.80
C ASN A 283 8.66 -11.50 20.29
N ILE A 284 8.81 -11.06 19.03
CA ILE A 284 7.89 -10.16 18.36
C ILE A 284 7.00 -10.95 17.38
N MET A 285 5.79 -10.46 17.15
CA MET A 285 4.91 -11.02 16.12
C MET A 285 5.08 -10.26 14.79
N SER A 286 4.80 -10.94 13.69
CA SER A 286 4.79 -10.31 12.37
C SER A 286 3.44 -9.66 12.11
N SER A 287 3.45 -8.49 11.52
CA SER A 287 2.26 -7.75 11.10
C SER A 287 1.85 -8.08 9.68
N GLY A 288 0.54 -8.19 9.47
CA GLY A 288 -0.08 -8.35 8.16
C GLY A 288 -0.86 -7.12 7.72
N TRP A 289 -1.19 -7.06 6.45
CA TRP A 289 -2.20 -6.19 5.89
C TRP A 289 -3.21 -7.05 5.16
N HIS A 290 -4.38 -7.22 5.75
CA HIS A 290 -5.47 -7.97 5.16
C HIS A 290 -6.29 -7.05 4.26
N LEU A 291 -6.33 -7.37 2.97
CA LEU A 291 -7.10 -6.62 1.98
C LEU A 291 -8.44 -7.31 1.73
N HIS A 292 -9.51 -6.73 2.26
CA HIS A 292 -10.88 -7.12 1.93
C HIS A 292 -11.27 -6.50 0.60
N GLN A 293 -11.87 -7.30 -0.27
CA GLN A 293 -12.21 -6.87 -1.62
C GLN A 293 -13.49 -7.50 -2.13
N SER A 294 -14.27 -6.71 -2.86
CA SER A 294 -15.41 -7.16 -3.64
C SER A 294 -15.53 -6.33 -4.92
N LEU A 295 -16.20 -6.88 -5.94
CA LEU A 295 -16.53 -6.12 -7.14
C LEU A 295 -17.95 -5.56 -7.02
N CYS A 296 -18.11 -4.34 -7.53
CA CYS A 296 -19.41 -3.70 -7.72
C CYS A 296 -19.76 -3.74 -9.21
N ASP A 297 -20.91 -4.27 -9.57
CA ASP A 297 -21.43 -4.19 -10.93
C ASP A 297 -21.81 -2.74 -11.25
N LEU A 298 -21.21 -2.13 -12.25
CA LEU A 298 -21.40 -0.71 -12.58
C LEU A 298 -22.77 -0.36 -13.12
N LYS A 299 -23.56 -1.35 -13.58
CA LYS A 299 -24.93 -1.13 -14.09
C LYS A 299 -25.97 -1.20 -12.96
N THR A 300 -25.79 -2.14 -12.03
CA THR A 300 -26.76 -2.40 -10.97
C THR A 300 -26.36 -1.81 -9.62
N SER A 301 -25.10 -1.41 -9.46
CA SER A 301 -24.48 -0.98 -8.20
C SER A 301 -24.51 -2.07 -7.10
N GLN A 302 -24.74 -3.33 -7.47
CA GLN A 302 -24.76 -4.44 -6.54
C GLN A 302 -23.38 -5.10 -6.41
N ASN A 303 -23.15 -5.77 -5.27
CA ASN A 303 -21.97 -6.58 -5.05
C ASN A 303 -21.99 -7.78 -6.01
N ALA A 304 -21.06 -7.79 -6.97
CA ALA A 304 -20.94 -8.84 -7.99
C ALA A 304 -20.46 -10.18 -7.42
N PHE A 305 -19.90 -10.20 -6.19
CA PHE A 305 -19.52 -11.44 -5.51
C PHE A 305 -20.69 -12.08 -4.77
N MET A 306 -21.74 -11.32 -4.50
CA MET A 306 -22.92 -11.84 -3.83
C MET A 306 -23.61 -12.89 -4.71
N ARG A 307 -23.88 -14.06 -4.13
CA ARG A 307 -24.69 -15.11 -4.74
C ARG A 307 -26.12 -15.00 -4.29
N THR A 308 -27.07 -15.11 -5.21
CA THR A 308 -28.47 -15.30 -4.84
C THR A 308 -28.66 -16.67 -4.17
N ALA A 309 -29.67 -16.80 -3.28
CA ALA A 309 -29.98 -18.07 -2.64
C ALA A 309 -30.17 -19.18 -3.68
N PRO A 310 -29.63 -20.39 -3.46
CA PRO A 310 -29.84 -21.50 -4.37
C PRO A 310 -31.35 -21.85 -4.45
N ALA A 311 -31.76 -22.39 -5.59
CA ALA A 311 -33.13 -22.84 -5.78
C ALA A 311 -33.50 -23.92 -4.74
N PRO A 312 -34.79 -24.03 -4.32
CA PRO A 312 -35.23 -25.10 -3.46
C PRO A 312 -34.83 -26.48 -4.03
N GLY A 313 -34.26 -27.35 -3.16
CA GLY A 313 -33.79 -28.67 -3.56
C GLY A 313 -32.31 -28.74 -3.98
N SER A 314 -31.56 -27.63 -3.89
CA SER A 314 -30.10 -27.63 -4.12
C SER A 314 -29.39 -28.53 -3.11
N SER A 315 -28.26 -29.13 -3.52
CA SER A 315 -27.42 -29.91 -2.61
C SER A 315 -26.87 -29.04 -1.46
N PRO A 316 -26.53 -29.62 -0.29
CA PRO A 316 -25.89 -28.88 0.81
C PRO A 316 -24.64 -28.14 0.39
N GLU A 317 -23.85 -28.69 -0.54
CA GLU A 317 -22.66 -28.09 -1.09
C GLU A 317 -22.99 -26.84 -1.93
N GLN A 318 -24.00 -26.92 -2.80
CA GLN A 318 -24.51 -25.77 -3.56
C GLN A 318 -25.09 -24.71 -2.63
N ALA A 319 -25.82 -25.12 -1.59
CA ALA A 319 -26.40 -24.20 -0.60
C ALA A 319 -25.33 -23.47 0.23
N SER A 320 -24.16 -24.07 0.42
CA SER A 320 -23.08 -23.51 1.25
C SER A 320 -22.15 -22.55 0.49
N HIS A 321 -22.22 -22.46 -0.84
CA HIS A 321 -21.29 -21.65 -1.62
C HIS A 321 -21.64 -20.16 -1.50
N ALA A 322 -20.73 -19.34 -0.96
CA ALA A 322 -20.98 -17.92 -0.69
C ALA A 322 -20.82 -17.02 -1.94
N LEU A 323 -19.91 -17.37 -2.86
CA LEU A 323 -19.58 -16.54 -4.01
C LEU A 323 -20.49 -16.81 -5.21
N SER A 324 -20.80 -15.76 -5.97
CA SER A 324 -21.31 -15.85 -7.33
C SER A 324 -20.30 -16.50 -8.28
N ASN A 325 -20.69 -16.80 -9.52
CA ASN A 325 -19.74 -17.28 -10.54
C ASN A 325 -18.61 -16.25 -10.78
N ILE A 326 -18.94 -14.96 -10.81
CA ILE A 326 -17.95 -13.89 -10.96
C ILE A 326 -16.96 -13.88 -9.80
N GLY A 327 -17.46 -13.96 -8.55
CA GLY A 327 -16.61 -14.04 -7.37
C GLY A 327 -15.73 -15.31 -7.34
N ALA A 328 -16.27 -16.45 -7.78
CA ALA A 328 -15.54 -17.71 -7.86
C ALA A 328 -14.42 -17.68 -8.95
N HIS A 329 -14.69 -17.11 -10.12
CA HIS A 329 -13.69 -16.92 -11.17
C HIS A 329 -12.61 -15.92 -10.74
N TYR A 330 -13.00 -14.81 -10.11
CA TYR A 330 -12.06 -13.83 -9.55
C TYR A 330 -11.13 -14.47 -8.51
N LEU A 331 -11.69 -15.25 -7.57
CA LEU A 331 -10.93 -16.02 -6.57
C LEU A 331 -9.92 -16.97 -7.24
N ALA A 332 -10.36 -17.70 -8.29
CA ALA A 332 -9.51 -18.62 -9.03
C ALA A 332 -8.33 -17.90 -9.69
N GLY A 333 -8.54 -16.71 -10.23
CA GLY A 333 -7.49 -15.85 -10.78
C GLY A 333 -6.47 -15.45 -9.70
N LEU A 334 -6.92 -15.04 -8.51
CA LEU A 334 -6.02 -14.72 -7.40
C LEU A 334 -5.13 -15.91 -7.01
N LEU A 335 -5.69 -17.13 -7.00
CA LEU A 335 -4.92 -18.34 -6.70
C LEU A 335 -3.92 -18.69 -7.82
N ALA A 336 -4.33 -18.56 -9.08
CA ALA A 336 -3.49 -18.87 -10.23
C ALA A 336 -2.25 -17.99 -10.32
N HIS A 337 -2.37 -16.71 -9.93
CA HIS A 337 -1.29 -15.72 -9.99
C HIS A 337 -0.61 -15.47 -8.62
N ALA A 338 -0.88 -16.30 -7.61
CA ALA A 338 -0.39 -16.11 -6.25
C ALA A 338 1.13 -15.96 -6.16
N GLN A 339 1.89 -16.74 -6.95
CA GLN A 339 3.35 -16.72 -6.97
C GLN A 339 3.90 -15.34 -7.37
N GLY A 340 3.48 -14.82 -8.52
CA GLY A 340 3.92 -13.52 -9.03
C GLY A 340 3.35 -12.35 -8.25
N MET A 341 2.09 -12.43 -7.87
CA MET A 341 1.39 -11.39 -7.10
C MET A 341 2.04 -11.14 -5.73
N THR A 342 2.65 -12.16 -5.11
CA THR A 342 3.33 -12.04 -3.83
C THR A 342 4.40 -10.94 -3.84
N ALA A 343 5.07 -10.69 -4.96
CA ALA A 343 6.08 -9.63 -5.07
C ALA A 343 5.51 -8.22 -4.80
N PHE A 344 4.22 -7.99 -5.07
CA PHE A 344 3.55 -6.72 -4.78
C PHE A 344 2.88 -6.69 -3.41
N CYS A 345 2.44 -7.85 -2.90
CA CYS A 345 1.80 -7.97 -1.59
C CYS A 345 2.82 -7.97 -0.44
N ALA A 346 4.01 -8.55 -0.68
CA ALA A 346 5.09 -8.71 0.28
C ALA A 346 6.43 -8.24 -0.34
N PRO A 347 6.59 -6.92 -0.62
CA PRO A 347 7.69 -6.39 -1.42
C PRO A 347 9.00 -6.17 -0.64
N THR A 348 9.06 -6.51 0.66
CA THR A 348 10.30 -6.42 1.45
C THR A 348 10.91 -7.79 1.70
N ILE A 349 12.22 -7.83 1.92
CA ILE A 349 12.93 -9.06 2.32
C ILE A 349 12.38 -9.58 3.65
N ASN A 350 12.03 -8.68 4.54
CA ASN A 350 11.52 -8.95 5.88
C ASN A 350 10.14 -9.64 5.90
N ALA A 351 9.29 -9.39 4.90
CA ALA A 351 7.93 -9.91 4.82
C ALA A 351 7.85 -11.44 4.88
N TYR A 352 8.82 -12.12 4.29
CA TYR A 352 8.86 -13.58 4.18
C TYR A 352 9.12 -14.30 5.52
N ARG A 353 9.52 -13.57 6.55
CA ARG A 353 9.60 -14.08 7.93
C ARG A 353 8.22 -14.36 8.53
N ARG A 354 7.14 -13.82 7.94
CA ARG A 354 5.75 -13.99 8.38
C ARG A 354 5.16 -15.35 7.97
N PHE A 355 5.56 -15.90 6.83
CA PHE A 355 4.98 -17.10 6.25
C PHE A 355 5.45 -18.38 6.98
N GLN A 356 5.01 -18.55 8.23
CA GLN A 356 5.35 -19.67 9.09
C GLN A 356 4.13 -20.54 9.41
N PRO A 357 4.29 -21.85 9.65
CA PRO A 357 3.19 -22.72 10.03
C PRO A 357 2.50 -22.24 11.31
N ASN A 358 1.17 -22.29 11.33
CA ASN A 358 0.35 -21.96 12.50
C ASN A 358 0.54 -20.52 13.05
N ALA A 359 1.03 -19.61 12.23
CA ALA A 359 1.25 -18.21 12.59
C ALA A 359 0.10 -17.28 12.15
N LEU A 360 -1.09 -17.82 11.85
CA LEU A 360 -2.23 -17.13 11.25
C LEU A 360 -1.88 -16.41 9.94
N ALA A 361 -0.75 -16.77 9.34
CA ALA A 361 -0.28 -16.29 8.05
C ALA A 361 -0.33 -17.42 7.02
N PRO A 362 -0.65 -17.14 5.75
CA PRO A 362 -0.75 -18.17 4.73
C PRO A 362 0.62 -18.73 4.35
N GLN A 363 0.68 -20.04 4.05
CA GLN A 363 1.88 -20.69 3.50
C GLN A 363 1.69 -21.18 2.07
N ALA A 364 0.45 -21.46 1.67
CA ALA A 364 0.12 -22.03 0.38
C ALA A 364 -0.96 -21.20 -0.32
N ALA A 365 -1.02 -21.29 -1.64
CA ALA A 365 -2.05 -20.70 -2.48
C ALA A 365 -3.37 -21.47 -2.33
N VAL A 366 -4.06 -21.28 -1.21
CA VAL A 366 -5.32 -21.94 -0.86
C VAL A 366 -6.38 -20.92 -0.43
N TRP A 367 -7.63 -21.34 -0.51
CA TRP A 367 -8.74 -20.56 0.02
C TRP A 367 -9.61 -21.38 0.97
N GLY A 368 -10.31 -20.68 1.85
CA GLY A 368 -11.25 -21.30 2.77
C GLY A 368 -12.40 -20.35 3.13
N ARG A 369 -13.52 -20.95 3.56
CA ARG A 369 -14.65 -20.18 4.12
C ARG A 369 -14.33 -19.85 5.56
N ASP A 370 -14.33 -18.54 5.85
CA ASP A 370 -14.05 -18.00 7.19
C ASP A 370 -12.80 -18.63 7.87
N ASN A 371 -11.77 -18.93 7.06
CA ASN A 371 -10.57 -19.61 7.52
C ASN A 371 -9.35 -18.68 7.51
N ARG A 372 -8.92 -18.22 8.68
CA ARG A 372 -7.80 -17.27 8.85
C ARG A 372 -6.41 -17.85 8.56
N GLY A 373 -6.27 -19.16 8.39
CA GLY A 373 -5.01 -19.78 7.96
C GLY A 373 -4.84 -19.85 6.44
N ALA A 374 -5.92 -19.62 5.67
CA ALA A 374 -5.88 -19.64 4.21
C ALA A 374 -5.35 -18.31 3.64
N MET A 375 -4.75 -18.35 2.45
CA MET A 375 -4.33 -17.17 1.70
C MET A 375 -5.52 -16.27 1.37
N LEU A 376 -6.61 -16.88 0.87
CA LEU A 376 -7.86 -16.19 0.56
C LEU A 376 -8.97 -16.70 1.48
N ARG A 377 -9.48 -15.81 2.32
CA ARG A 377 -10.61 -16.07 3.19
C ARG A 377 -11.87 -15.52 2.56
N VAL A 378 -12.83 -16.37 2.25
CA VAL A 378 -14.15 -15.97 1.74
C VAL A 378 -15.08 -15.75 2.92
N ILE A 379 -15.64 -14.55 3.00
CA ILE A 379 -16.57 -14.12 4.06
C ILE A 379 -17.90 -13.76 3.39
N GLY A 380 -19.00 -14.22 3.97
CA GLY A 380 -20.36 -14.00 3.50
C GLY A 380 -21.15 -15.28 3.35
N GLN A 381 -22.39 -15.11 2.88
CA GLN A 381 -23.36 -16.16 2.65
C GLN A 381 -24.28 -15.79 1.48
N PRO A 382 -25.14 -16.68 0.97
CA PRO A 382 -26.10 -16.32 -0.06
C PRO A 382 -27.00 -15.14 0.36
N ASN A 383 -27.21 -14.20 -0.55
CA ASN A 383 -27.94 -12.92 -0.35
C ASN A 383 -27.28 -11.93 0.63
N ASP A 384 -26.03 -12.14 1.00
CA ASP A 384 -25.29 -11.20 1.84
C ASP A 384 -24.54 -10.18 0.99
N ALA A 385 -24.97 -8.93 1.02
CA ALA A 385 -24.34 -7.83 0.30
C ALA A 385 -22.90 -7.53 0.78
N ALA A 386 -22.50 -8.02 1.97
CA ALA A 386 -21.15 -7.89 2.50
C ALA A 386 -20.21 -9.04 2.09
N THR A 387 -20.67 -9.94 1.19
CA THR A 387 -19.83 -11.03 0.65
C THR A 387 -18.57 -10.48 0.01
N ARG A 388 -17.40 -10.99 0.44
CA ARG A 388 -16.09 -10.51 0.03
C ARG A 388 -15.02 -11.57 0.12
N ILE A 389 -13.90 -11.29 -0.49
CA ILE A 389 -12.65 -12.08 -0.39
C ILE A 389 -11.64 -11.23 0.39
N GLU A 390 -11.08 -11.79 1.44
CA GLU A 390 -9.95 -11.23 2.17
C GLU A 390 -8.66 -11.89 1.68
N ASN A 391 -7.73 -11.10 1.16
CA ASN A 391 -6.38 -11.57 0.85
C ASN A 391 -5.48 -11.30 2.05
N ARG A 392 -4.87 -12.37 2.60
CA ARG A 392 -4.10 -12.35 3.85
C ARG A 392 -2.58 -12.41 3.63
N ILE A 393 -2.15 -12.31 2.37
CA ILE A 393 -0.72 -12.41 2.00
C ILE A 393 0.06 -11.11 2.31
N GLY A 394 -0.63 -9.98 2.33
CA GLY A 394 -0.04 -8.65 2.37
C GLY A 394 0.74 -8.33 3.64
N GLU A 395 1.80 -7.53 3.48
CA GLU A 395 2.51 -6.89 4.57
C GLU A 395 2.17 -5.39 4.69
N PRO A 396 2.29 -4.77 5.88
CA PRO A 396 1.94 -3.35 6.05
C PRO A 396 2.80 -2.38 5.22
N ALA A 397 4.00 -2.80 4.81
CA ALA A 397 4.91 -2.03 3.97
C ALA A 397 4.56 -2.04 2.48
N ALA A 398 3.62 -2.89 2.03
CA ALA A 398 3.24 -2.99 0.62
C ALA A 398 2.83 -1.62 0.05
N ASN A 399 3.18 -1.36 -1.21
CA ASN A 399 2.67 -0.20 -1.93
C ASN A 399 1.18 -0.43 -2.25
N PRO A 400 0.25 0.36 -1.68
CA PRO A 400 -1.20 0.10 -1.81
C PRO A 400 -1.67 0.05 -3.25
N TYR A 401 -1.13 0.91 -4.09
CA TYR A 401 -1.52 0.97 -5.50
C TYR A 401 -1.13 -0.29 -6.25
N LEU A 402 0.06 -0.82 -5.99
CA LEU A 402 0.56 -2.03 -6.66
C LEU A 402 -0.10 -3.29 -6.11
N TYR A 403 -0.32 -3.33 -4.79
CA TYR A 403 -1.00 -4.46 -4.15
C TYR A 403 -2.42 -4.62 -4.72
N ILE A 404 -3.20 -3.53 -4.76
CA ILE A 404 -4.58 -3.56 -5.27
C ILE A 404 -4.60 -3.80 -6.80
N ALA A 405 -3.71 -3.17 -7.58
CA ALA A 405 -3.62 -3.42 -9.02
C ALA A 405 -3.35 -4.89 -9.35
N ALA A 406 -2.48 -5.57 -8.57
CA ALA A 406 -2.21 -6.98 -8.74
C ALA A 406 -3.45 -7.85 -8.50
N GLN A 407 -4.29 -7.51 -7.49
CA GLN A 407 -5.57 -8.19 -7.26
C GLN A 407 -6.50 -8.02 -8.47
N ILE A 408 -6.61 -6.81 -9.00
CA ILE A 408 -7.48 -6.51 -10.15
C ILE A 408 -7.05 -7.32 -11.36
N TYR A 409 -5.76 -7.32 -11.71
CA TYR A 409 -5.28 -8.02 -12.90
C TYR A 409 -5.40 -9.54 -12.78
N ALA A 410 -5.04 -10.10 -11.63
CA ALA A 410 -5.20 -11.52 -11.35
C ALA A 410 -6.68 -11.95 -11.39
N GLY A 411 -7.56 -11.19 -10.75
CA GLY A 411 -8.99 -11.47 -10.73
C GLY A 411 -9.66 -11.31 -12.11
N LEU A 412 -9.26 -10.30 -12.89
CA LEU A 412 -9.76 -10.11 -14.26
C LEU A 412 -9.38 -11.27 -15.18
N ASP A 413 -8.16 -11.81 -15.05
CA ASP A 413 -7.77 -13.01 -15.78
C ASP A 413 -8.67 -14.19 -15.43
N GLY A 414 -8.93 -14.39 -14.14
CA GLY A 414 -9.86 -15.41 -13.67
C GLY A 414 -11.26 -15.29 -14.27
N ILE A 415 -11.82 -14.07 -14.28
CA ILE A 415 -13.14 -13.78 -14.87
C ILE A 415 -13.12 -14.02 -16.38
N LYS A 416 -12.14 -13.45 -17.08
CA LYS A 416 -12.03 -13.51 -18.54
C LYS A 416 -11.90 -14.95 -19.05
N ASN A 417 -11.09 -15.75 -18.39
CA ASN A 417 -10.80 -17.12 -18.75
C ASN A 417 -11.69 -18.15 -18.03
N GLN A 418 -12.65 -17.69 -17.21
CA GLN A 418 -13.57 -18.52 -16.43
C GLN A 418 -12.83 -19.60 -15.63
N LEU A 419 -11.74 -19.22 -14.98
CA LEU A 419 -10.92 -20.13 -14.19
C LEU A 419 -11.76 -20.74 -13.06
N CYS A 420 -11.47 -22.02 -12.75
CA CYS A 420 -12.13 -22.73 -11.67
C CYS A 420 -11.20 -22.81 -10.44
N ALA A 421 -11.67 -22.41 -9.29
CA ALA A 421 -10.94 -22.57 -8.06
C ALA A 421 -10.96 -24.04 -7.60
N PRO A 422 -9.90 -24.54 -6.94
CA PRO A 422 -9.95 -25.81 -6.24
C PRO A 422 -10.97 -25.77 -5.11
N LEU A 423 -11.26 -26.93 -4.50
CA LEU A 423 -12.15 -26.99 -3.33
C LEU A 423 -11.56 -26.16 -2.16
N ALA A 424 -12.46 -25.59 -1.36
CA ALA A 424 -12.10 -24.89 -0.14
C ALA A 424 -11.37 -25.81 0.84
N THR A 425 -10.27 -25.32 1.43
CA THR A 425 -9.55 -26.10 2.43
C THR A 425 -10.08 -25.83 3.84
N GLN A 426 -10.15 -26.88 4.66
CA GLN A 426 -10.35 -26.77 6.10
C GLN A 426 -9.01 -26.82 6.87
N SER A 427 -7.96 -27.36 6.25
CA SER A 427 -6.63 -27.56 6.87
C SER A 427 -5.54 -26.88 6.00
N PRO A 428 -5.43 -25.54 6.00
CA PRO A 428 -4.57 -24.81 5.10
C PRO A 428 -3.08 -25.16 5.25
N TYR A 429 -2.62 -25.50 6.44
CA TYR A 429 -1.22 -25.87 6.70
C TYR A 429 -0.88 -27.32 6.35
N GLN A 430 -1.87 -28.15 5.99
CA GLN A 430 -1.71 -29.54 5.53
C GLN A 430 -1.99 -29.70 4.03
N SER A 431 -2.23 -28.59 3.33
CA SER A 431 -2.55 -28.61 1.91
C SER A 431 -1.34 -29.02 1.07
N GLN A 432 -1.62 -29.77 -0.03
CA GLN A 432 -0.64 -30.08 -1.07
C GLN A 432 -0.61 -29.03 -2.21
N SER A 433 -1.32 -27.93 -2.04
CA SER A 433 -1.33 -26.81 -3.00
C SER A 433 0.05 -26.13 -3.08
N PRO A 434 0.36 -25.43 -4.19
CA PRO A 434 1.62 -24.72 -4.32
C PRO A 434 1.89 -23.78 -3.13
N LEU A 435 3.09 -23.89 -2.56
CA LEU A 435 3.53 -22.98 -1.51
C LEU A 435 3.71 -21.57 -2.08
N LEU A 436 3.44 -20.56 -1.27
CA LEU A 436 3.80 -19.18 -1.58
C LEU A 436 5.33 -19.04 -1.63
N PRO A 437 5.88 -18.05 -2.35
CA PRO A 437 7.31 -17.79 -2.34
C PRO A 437 7.84 -17.62 -0.92
N SER A 438 9.00 -18.22 -0.64
CA SER A 438 9.65 -18.11 0.68
C SER A 438 10.69 -17.00 0.76
N SER A 439 10.86 -16.23 -0.32
CA SER A 439 11.75 -15.07 -0.39
C SER A 439 11.30 -14.08 -1.45
N LEU A 440 11.74 -12.81 -1.30
CA LEU A 440 11.50 -11.78 -2.32
C LEU A 440 12.09 -12.18 -3.69
N GLN A 441 13.25 -12.85 -3.71
CA GLN A 441 13.84 -13.34 -4.95
C GLN A 441 12.90 -14.30 -5.67
N LEU A 442 12.37 -15.30 -4.98
CA LEU A 442 11.43 -16.28 -5.57
C LEU A 442 10.12 -15.63 -6.01
N ALA A 443 9.64 -14.63 -5.29
CA ALA A 443 8.45 -13.86 -5.70
C ALA A 443 8.69 -13.05 -6.98
N LEU A 444 9.87 -12.43 -7.12
CA LEU A 444 10.27 -11.73 -8.34
C LEU A 444 10.46 -12.69 -9.53
N ASP A 445 10.98 -13.89 -9.28
CA ASP A 445 11.13 -14.91 -10.33
C ASP A 445 9.75 -15.42 -10.76
N GLY A 446 8.82 -15.64 -9.82
CA GLY A 446 7.42 -15.96 -10.09
C GLY A 446 6.71 -14.86 -10.89
N LEU A 447 6.94 -13.58 -10.54
CA LEU A 447 6.40 -12.43 -11.27
C LEU A 447 6.95 -12.35 -12.69
N GLY A 448 8.25 -12.59 -12.87
CA GLY A 448 8.89 -12.60 -14.19
C GLY A 448 8.40 -13.72 -15.10
N ALA A 449 7.99 -14.87 -14.54
CA ALA A 449 7.44 -16.01 -15.24
C ALA A 449 5.93 -15.88 -15.54
N ASP A 450 5.22 -14.97 -14.87
CA ASP A 450 3.79 -14.76 -15.02
C ASP A 450 3.48 -13.89 -16.26
N GLY A 451 3.16 -14.54 -17.38
CA GLY A 451 2.87 -13.85 -18.64
C GLY A 451 1.64 -12.93 -18.57
N VAL A 452 0.65 -13.24 -17.74
CA VAL A 452 -0.56 -12.42 -17.56
C VAL A 452 -0.24 -11.14 -16.81
N LEU A 453 0.41 -11.23 -15.65
CA LEU A 453 0.82 -10.06 -14.89
C LEU A 453 1.83 -9.21 -15.69
N ARG A 454 2.77 -9.85 -16.43
CA ARG A 454 3.72 -9.13 -17.28
C ARG A 454 3.02 -8.33 -18.40
N SER A 455 1.99 -8.90 -19.02
CA SER A 455 1.19 -8.19 -20.02
C SER A 455 0.35 -7.07 -19.41
N ALA A 456 -0.22 -7.29 -18.25
CA ALA A 456 -1.16 -6.39 -17.61
C ALA A 456 -0.48 -5.13 -17.00
N PHE A 457 0.65 -5.31 -16.31
CA PHE A 457 1.45 -4.19 -15.78
C PHE A 457 2.32 -3.51 -16.85
N GLY A 458 2.61 -4.22 -17.96
CA GLY A 458 3.58 -3.81 -18.96
C GLY A 458 5.01 -4.22 -18.60
N ALA A 459 5.76 -4.67 -19.60
CA ALA A 459 7.12 -5.19 -19.42
C ALA A 459 8.06 -4.13 -18.80
N GLU A 460 7.97 -2.87 -19.26
CA GLU A 460 8.77 -1.77 -18.77
C GLU A 460 8.61 -1.55 -17.25
N PHE A 461 7.36 -1.54 -16.76
CA PHE A 461 7.09 -1.37 -15.33
C PHE A 461 7.61 -2.55 -14.51
N LEU A 462 7.39 -3.80 -14.97
CA LEU A 462 7.87 -4.97 -14.23
C LEU A 462 9.39 -5.09 -14.22
N ASP A 463 10.05 -4.75 -15.31
CA ASP A 463 11.51 -4.74 -15.41
C ASP A 463 12.10 -3.66 -14.47
N TYR A 464 11.48 -2.47 -14.43
CA TYR A 464 11.82 -1.40 -13.50
C TYR A 464 11.65 -1.81 -12.03
N PHE A 465 10.46 -2.33 -11.65
CA PHE A 465 10.18 -2.80 -10.30
C PHE A 465 11.16 -3.89 -9.87
N SER A 466 11.35 -4.90 -10.71
CA SER A 466 12.23 -6.03 -10.43
C SER A 466 13.69 -5.60 -10.32
N HIS A 467 14.15 -4.64 -11.15
CA HIS A 467 15.51 -4.12 -11.09
C HIS A 467 15.81 -3.45 -9.73
N ILE A 468 14.92 -2.59 -9.26
CA ILE A 468 15.08 -1.92 -7.94
C ILE A 468 15.06 -2.95 -6.81
N LYS A 469 14.14 -3.92 -6.85
CA LYS A 469 14.05 -4.96 -5.81
C LYS A 469 15.25 -5.92 -5.81
N ARG A 470 15.79 -6.24 -6.97
CA ARG A 470 17.04 -7.04 -7.06
C ARG A 470 18.27 -6.27 -6.57
N ALA A 471 18.34 -4.96 -6.78
CA ALA A 471 19.39 -4.13 -6.18
C ALA A 471 19.34 -4.15 -4.65
N GLU A 472 18.13 -4.13 -4.06
CA GLU A 472 17.89 -4.27 -2.62
C GLU A 472 18.37 -5.65 -2.11
N ILE A 473 18.00 -6.74 -2.79
CA ILE A 473 18.45 -8.11 -2.49
C ILE A 473 19.98 -8.21 -2.54
N THR A 474 20.61 -7.64 -3.56
CA THR A 474 22.07 -7.64 -3.71
C THR A 474 22.76 -6.98 -2.52
N ARG A 475 22.23 -5.85 -2.04
CA ARG A 475 22.76 -5.17 -0.85
C ARG A 475 22.57 -5.99 0.43
N TYR A 476 21.43 -6.65 0.56
CA TYR A 476 21.16 -7.55 1.68
C TYR A 476 22.11 -8.74 1.71
N GLN A 477 22.34 -9.37 0.58
CA GLN A 477 23.26 -10.52 0.46
C GLN A 477 24.73 -10.15 0.73
N ALA A 478 25.10 -8.90 0.49
CA ALA A 478 26.44 -8.37 0.78
C ALA A 478 26.59 -7.88 2.24
N ALA A 479 25.52 -7.88 3.03
CA ALA A 479 25.57 -7.41 4.40
C ALA A 479 26.28 -8.41 5.32
N SER A 480 27.21 -7.92 6.14
CA SER A 480 27.92 -8.74 7.15
C SER A 480 26.99 -9.16 8.31
N ASP A 481 25.98 -8.34 8.62
CA ASP A 481 24.95 -8.61 9.60
C ASP A 481 23.57 -8.38 8.95
N PRO A 482 22.89 -9.43 8.47
CA PRO A 482 21.57 -9.33 7.85
C PRO A 482 20.48 -8.80 8.79
N ALA A 483 20.55 -9.09 10.09
CA ALA A 483 19.54 -8.62 11.06
C ALA A 483 19.66 -7.11 11.28
N GLU A 484 20.88 -6.60 11.45
CA GLU A 484 21.13 -5.16 11.57
C GLU A 484 20.83 -4.45 10.25
N TRP A 485 21.10 -5.10 9.08
CA TRP A 485 20.71 -4.53 7.78
C TRP A 485 19.20 -4.34 7.69
N GLU A 486 18.39 -5.35 8.02
CA GLU A 486 16.92 -5.23 8.03
C GLU A 486 16.44 -4.15 9.02
N ARG A 487 17.09 -4.07 10.19
CA ARG A 487 16.78 -3.07 11.20
C ARG A 487 16.98 -1.65 10.66
N ARG A 488 18.08 -1.38 10.01
CA ARG A 488 18.41 -0.06 9.44
C ARG A 488 17.62 0.26 8.18
N GLU A 489 17.38 -0.76 7.35
CA GLU A 489 16.65 -0.60 6.09
C GLU A 489 15.18 -0.32 6.30
N TYR A 490 14.52 -1.04 7.22
CA TYR A 490 13.05 -1.02 7.33
C TYR A 490 12.55 -0.38 8.62
N PHE A 491 13.08 -0.72 9.80
CA PHE A 491 12.49 -0.31 11.07
C PHE A 491 12.38 1.21 11.23
N GLY A 492 13.42 1.95 10.87
CA GLY A 492 13.44 3.41 10.97
C GLY A 492 12.68 4.13 9.85
N ARG A 493 12.46 3.48 8.73
CA ARG A 493 12.02 4.14 7.48
C ARG A 493 10.59 3.80 7.08
N ILE A 494 10.18 2.55 7.24
CA ILE A 494 8.86 2.04 6.83
C ILE A 494 7.86 2.07 7.99
#